data_4b8912ad41d11cdc7c8492071185a703
#
_entry.id   4b8912ad41d11cdc7c8492071185a703
#
_cell.length_a   1.000
_cell.length_b   1.000
_cell.length_c   1.000
_cell.angle_alpha   90.00
_cell.angle_beta   90.00
_cell.angle_gamma   90.00
#
_symmetry.space_group_name_H-M   'P 1'
#
loop_
_entity.id
_entity.type
_entity.pdbx_description
1 polymer ?
#
loop_
_entity_poly.entity_id
_entity_poly.type
_entity_poly.pdbx_seq_one_letter_code
_entity_poly.pdbx_strand_id
1 'polypeptide(L)'
;MKLLITAFITLFLALPAWAVDVTMGSGGNLVFEPNEVTISVGETVTFVNGDLPPHNMVVADHPELSHPDLAFVGGESFTVTFDEPGDYEFQCEPHAGAGMKGVIHVS
;
A
#
# COMPACT_ATOMS: atom_id res chain seq x y z
N MET A 1 -41.70 -22.38 -25.66
CA MET A 1 -40.78 -22.38 -25.38
C MET A 1 -40.17 -21.43 -24.67
N LYS A 2 -39.74 -21.44 -23.95
CA LYS A 2 -39.23 -20.60 -23.26
C LYS A 2 -38.00 -20.46 -23.00
N LEU A 3 -37.46 -19.79 -23.07
CA LEU A 3 -36.31 -19.51 -22.98
C LEU A 3 -35.89 -19.07 -21.86
N LEU A 4 -35.30 -19.64 -21.21
CA LEU A 4 -34.84 -19.30 -20.20
C LEU A 4 -33.71 -18.65 -20.13
N ILE A 5 -33.62 -17.77 -20.15
CA ILE A 5 -32.55 -17.04 -20.05
C ILE A 5 -32.12 -16.99 -18.86
N THR A 6 -31.56 -17.79 -18.43
CA THR A 6 -30.98 -17.73 -17.47
C THR A 6 -30.11 -16.69 -17.36
N ALA A 7 -30.46 -15.87 -16.81
CA ALA A 7 -29.74 -14.88 -16.68
C ALA A 7 -28.59 -15.14 -15.91
N PHE A 8 -27.68 -15.37 -16.39
CA PHE A 8 -26.59 -15.44 -15.87
C PHE A 8 -26.15 -14.33 -15.34
N ILE A 9 -26.50 -13.98 -14.43
CA ILE A 9 -25.99 -13.03 -13.78
C ILE A 9 -24.71 -13.40 -13.36
N THR A 10 -23.90 -13.21 -14.07
CA THR A 10 -22.63 -13.25 -13.69
C THR A 10 -22.48 -12.30 -12.71
N LEU A 11 -22.59 -12.65 -11.55
CA LEU A 11 -22.42 -11.84 -10.64
C LEU A 11 -21.03 -11.55 -10.50
N PHE A 12 -20.61 -10.64 -10.98
CA PHE A 12 -19.39 -10.20 -10.73
C PHE A 12 -19.38 -9.72 -9.43
N LEU A 13 -19.22 -10.38 -8.55
CA LEU A 13 -18.77 -9.95 -7.41
C LEU A 13 -17.50 -9.35 -7.64
N ALA A 14 -17.52 -8.15 -7.74
CA ALA A 14 -16.32 -7.43 -7.67
C ALA A 14 -15.75 -7.81 -6.37
N LEU A 15 -14.82 -8.60 -6.40
CA LEU A 15 -14.04 -8.81 -5.25
C LEU A 15 -13.51 -7.48 -4.86
N PRO A 16 -13.72 -7.06 -3.66
CA PRO A 16 -13.15 -5.84 -3.20
C PRO A 16 -11.66 -5.98 -3.44
N ALA A 17 -11.11 -5.00 -4.04
CA ALA A 17 -9.68 -4.93 -4.16
C ALA A 17 -9.18 -5.06 -2.75
N TRP A 18 -8.38 -6.04 -2.51
CA TRP A 18 -7.85 -6.25 -1.20
C TRP A 18 -6.96 -5.08 -0.91
N ALA A 19 -7.42 -4.21 -0.05
CA ALA A 19 -6.61 -3.14 0.40
C ALA A 19 -5.64 -3.73 1.40
N VAL A 20 -4.38 -3.60 1.14
CA VAL A 20 -3.37 -4.02 2.08
C VAL A 20 -2.99 -2.79 2.87
N ASP A 21 -2.96 -2.91 4.17
CA ASP A 21 -2.55 -1.82 5.03
C ASP A 21 -1.10 -2.04 5.48
N VAL A 22 -0.32 -0.98 5.41
CA VAL A 22 1.03 -0.96 5.95
C VAL A 22 1.06 0.12 7.02
N THR A 23 1.48 -0.24 8.21
CA THR A 23 1.61 0.71 9.31
C THR A 23 3.01 1.30 9.31
N MET A 24 3.09 2.61 9.41
CA MET A 24 4.36 3.32 9.45
C MET A 24 4.70 3.58 10.91
N GLY A 25 5.61 2.79 11.46
CA GLY A 25 5.95 2.80 12.88
C GLY A 25 5.02 1.88 13.66
N SER A 26 5.53 0.77 14.13
CA SER A 26 4.71 -0.23 14.80
C SER A 26 5.45 -0.84 15.97
N GLY A 27 4.74 -1.07 17.06
CA GLY A 27 5.32 -1.67 18.24
C GLY A 27 6.44 -0.86 18.87
N GLY A 28 6.38 0.48 18.71
CA GLY A 28 7.43 1.34 19.22
C GLY A 28 8.71 1.32 18.41
N ASN A 29 8.67 0.79 17.18
CA ASN A 29 9.85 0.67 16.34
C ASN A 29 9.70 1.47 15.05
N LEU A 30 10.83 1.92 14.51
CA LEU A 30 10.86 2.66 13.24
C LEU A 30 10.90 1.66 12.09
N VAL A 31 9.76 1.07 11.81
CA VAL A 31 9.60 0.03 10.79
C VAL A 31 8.30 0.23 10.03
N PHE A 32 8.23 -0.30 8.83
CA PHE A 32 6.95 -0.50 8.13
C PHE A 32 6.48 -1.91 8.48
N GLU A 33 5.21 -2.04 8.84
CA GLU A 33 4.66 -3.34 9.19
C GLU A 33 3.39 -3.61 8.40
N PRO A 34 3.39 -4.56 7.49
CA PRO A 34 4.54 -5.37 7.09
C PRO A 34 5.52 -4.57 6.24
N ASN A 35 6.75 -5.01 6.16
CA ASN A 35 7.74 -4.31 5.33
C ASN A 35 7.90 -4.97 3.96
N GLU A 36 7.22 -6.04 3.70
CA GLU A 36 7.22 -6.70 2.40
C GLU A 36 5.79 -7.06 2.05
N VAL A 37 5.33 -6.62 0.90
CA VAL A 37 3.95 -6.79 0.50
C VAL A 37 3.91 -7.29 -0.94
N THR A 38 3.04 -8.25 -1.21
CA THR A 38 2.82 -8.75 -2.57
C THR A 38 1.40 -8.43 -2.98
N ILE A 39 1.24 -7.75 -4.08
CA ILE A 39 -0.08 -7.35 -4.58
C ILE A 39 -0.19 -7.62 -6.08
N SER A 40 -1.39 -7.55 -6.60
CA SER A 40 -1.64 -7.63 -8.04
C SER A 40 -1.68 -6.23 -8.64
N VAL A 41 -1.41 -6.15 -9.94
CA VAL A 41 -1.48 -4.90 -10.68
C VAL A 41 -2.86 -4.26 -10.45
N GLY A 42 -2.86 -2.98 -10.18
CA GLY A 42 -4.09 -2.21 -9.96
C GLY A 42 -4.54 -2.16 -8.51
N GLU A 43 -3.87 -2.88 -7.63
CA GLU A 43 -4.27 -2.85 -6.24
C GLU A 43 -3.69 -1.65 -5.50
N THR A 44 -4.32 -1.29 -4.42
CA THR A 44 -3.98 -0.12 -3.64
C THR A 44 -3.43 -0.54 -2.28
N VAL A 45 -2.38 0.12 -1.86
CA VAL A 45 -1.82 -0.06 -0.52
C VAL A 45 -2.14 1.19 0.29
N THR A 46 -2.64 1.01 1.50
CA THR A 46 -2.91 2.10 2.43
C THR A 46 -1.79 2.16 3.45
N PHE A 47 -1.17 3.31 3.56
CA PHE A 47 -0.13 3.52 4.56
C PHE A 47 -0.74 4.32 5.71
N VAL A 48 -0.65 3.77 6.92
CA VAL A 48 -1.27 4.36 8.10
C VAL A 48 -0.18 4.82 9.06
N ASN A 49 -0.25 6.09 9.46
CA ASN A 49 0.74 6.63 10.39
C ASN A 49 0.51 6.03 11.78
N GLY A 50 1.53 5.46 12.34
CA GLY A 50 1.47 4.79 13.63
C GLY A 50 2.40 5.44 14.63
N ASP A 51 3.31 4.64 15.20
CA ASP A 51 4.18 5.08 16.27
C ASP A 51 5.38 5.92 15.80
N LEU A 52 5.84 6.78 16.65
CA LEU A 52 7.07 7.54 16.46
C LEU A 52 7.10 8.41 15.20
N PRO A 53 6.04 9.17 14.93
CA PRO A 53 6.03 10.05 13.76
C PRO A 53 7.10 11.14 13.90
N PRO A 54 7.46 11.84 12.80
CA PRO A 54 6.76 11.82 11.50
C PRO A 54 7.27 10.74 10.57
N HIS A 55 6.40 10.33 9.66
CA HIS A 55 6.75 9.33 8.66
C HIS A 55 6.29 9.78 7.28
N ASN A 56 6.98 9.29 6.27
CA ASN A 56 6.53 9.40 4.89
C ASN A 56 6.87 8.11 4.15
N MET A 57 6.54 8.02 2.88
CA MET A 57 6.85 6.85 2.08
C MET A 57 7.33 7.34 0.72
N VAL A 58 8.55 7.01 0.36
CA VAL A 58 9.14 7.42 -0.90
C VAL A 58 9.62 6.18 -1.63
N VAL A 59 9.13 6.00 -2.85
CA VAL A 59 9.49 4.87 -3.69
C VAL A 59 10.66 5.26 -4.56
N ALA A 60 11.70 4.44 -4.57
CA ALA A 60 12.92 4.72 -5.34
C ALA A 60 12.58 4.87 -6.83
N ASP A 61 13.01 5.98 -7.40
CA ASP A 61 12.84 6.28 -8.82
C ASP A 61 11.37 6.45 -9.28
N HIS A 62 10.45 6.55 -8.37
CA HIS A 62 9.02 6.66 -8.69
C HIS A 62 8.35 7.78 -7.87
N PRO A 63 8.62 9.05 -8.18
CA PRO A 63 7.97 10.13 -7.43
C PRO A 63 6.45 10.10 -7.56
N GLU A 64 5.93 9.56 -8.66
CA GLU A 64 4.50 9.46 -8.86
C GLU A 64 3.83 8.46 -7.90
N LEU A 65 4.61 7.54 -7.32
CA LEU A 65 4.10 6.56 -6.38
C LEU A 65 4.47 6.91 -4.94
N SER A 66 5.09 8.06 -4.75
CA SER A 66 5.61 8.44 -3.46
C SER A 66 4.71 9.43 -2.74
N HIS A 67 4.76 9.44 -1.44
CA HIS A 67 4.07 10.42 -0.60
C HIS A 67 5.14 11.09 0.27
N PRO A 68 5.81 12.11 -0.25
CA PRO A 68 6.92 12.74 0.48
C PRO A 68 6.50 13.63 1.64
N ASP A 69 5.24 14.07 1.67
CA ASP A 69 4.77 14.90 2.76
C ASP A 69 4.75 14.10 4.04
N LEU A 70 5.23 14.70 5.10
CA LEU A 70 5.34 13.99 6.38
C LEU A 70 3.99 13.92 7.08
N ALA A 71 3.68 12.76 7.62
CA ALA A 71 2.50 12.53 8.43
C ALA A 71 2.91 12.64 9.90
N PHE A 72 2.29 13.54 10.63
CA PHE A 72 2.63 13.79 12.02
C PHE A 72 1.61 13.22 13.00
N VAL A 73 0.40 12.99 12.56
CA VAL A 73 -0.68 12.59 13.47
C VAL A 73 -0.96 11.09 13.34
N GLY A 74 -0.97 10.39 14.45
CA GLY A 74 -1.29 8.96 14.45
C GLY A 74 -2.67 8.71 13.85
N GLY A 75 -2.77 7.71 13.01
CA GLY A 75 -4.02 7.38 12.32
C GLY A 75 -4.20 8.07 10.97
N GLU A 76 -3.40 9.11 10.66
CA GLU A 76 -3.41 9.69 9.36
C GLU A 76 -3.02 8.65 8.31
N SER A 77 -3.64 8.65 7.17
CA SER A 77 -3.32 7.64 6.16
C SER A 77 -3.32 8.23 4.76
N PHE A 78 -2.68 7.53 3.84
CA PHE A 78 -2.72 7.82 2.42
C PHE A 78 -2.65 6.53 1.64
N THR A 79 -3.07 6.57 0.39
CA THR A 79 -3.09 5.37 -0.45
C THR A 79 -2.23 5.54 -1.68
N VAL A 80 -1.67 4.45 -2.15
CA VAL A 80 -0.88 4.42 -3.38
C VAL A 80 -1.36 3.23 -4.20
N THR A 81 -1.67 3.46 -5.48
CA THR A 81 -2.10 2.40 -6.39
C THR A 81 -0.96 2.05 -7.34
N PHE A 82 -0.71 0.75 -7.49
CA PHE A 82 0.40 0.28 -8.32
C PHE A 82 -0.16 -0.35 -9.58
N ASP A 83 0.00 0.32 -10.72
CA ASP A 83 -0.61 -0.10 -11.97
C ASP A 83 0.31 -0.91 -12.88
N GLU A 84 1.56 -1.07 -12.50
CA GLU A 84 2.50 -1.82 -13.34
C GLU A 84 3.26 -2.85 -12.54
N PRO A 85 3.54 -4.00 -13.10
CA PRO A 85 4.27 -5.03 -12.37
C PRO A 85 5.71 -4.61 -12.11
N GLY A 86 6.27 -5.08 -11.05
CA GLY A 86 7.66 -4.79 -10.68
C GLY A 86 7.85 -4.89 -9.18
N ASP A 87 9.09 -4.70 -8.76
CA ASP A 87 9.44 -4.64 -7.36
C ASP A 87 9.77 -3.20 -7.03
N TYR A 88 9.08 -2.65 -6.04
CA TYR A 88 9.22 -1.25 -5.71
C TYR A 88 9.77 -1.12 -4.30
N GLU A 89 11.00 -0.65 -4.18
CA GLU A 89 11.60 -0.42 -2.88
C GLU A 89 11.16 0.94 -2.38
N PHE A 90 10.83 1.04 -1.12
CA PHE A 90 10.41 2.30 -0.52
C PHE A 90 11.05 2.51 0.85
N GLN A 91 11.06 3.73 1.28
CA GLN A 91 11.64 4.07 2.59
C GLN A 91 10.93 5.27 3.20
N CYS A 92 11.07 5.40 4.51
CA CYS A 92 10.68 6.59 5.22
C CYS A 92 11.92 7.47 5.29
N GLU A 93 11.88 8.64 4.66
CA GLU A 93 13.08 9.46 4.54
C GLU A 93 13.68 9.86 5.89
N PRO A 94 12.93 10.36 6.86
CA PRO A 94 13.51 10.73 8.13
C PRO A 94 14.13 9.56 8.90
N HIS A 95 13.71 8.35 8.61
CA HIS A 95 14.17 7.19 9.38
C HIS A 95 14.87 6.12 8.53
N ALA A 96 15.20 6.45 7.29
CA ALA A 96 15.89 5.50 6.42
C ALA A 96 17.22 5.06 7.04
N GLY A 97 17.89 5.96 7.72
CA GLY A 97 19.16 5.61 8.39
C GLY A 97 18.99 4.58 9.50
N ALA A 98 17.79 4.45 10.05
CA ALA A 98 17.48 3.44 11.05
C ALA A 98 16.99 2.15 10.41
N GLY A 99 16.91 2.10 9.09
CA GLY A 99 16.47 0.89 8.39
C GLY A 99 14.97 0.84 8.10
N MET A 100 14.26 1.96 8.20
CA MET A 100 12.81 1.98 7.94
C MET A 100 12.56 1.94 6.43
N LYS A 101 12.52 0.73 5.89
CA LYS A 101 12.45 0.45 4.47
C LYS A 101 11.59 -0.76 4.21
N GLY A 102 11.09 -0.87 3.00
CA GLY A 102 10.31 -2.03 2.60
C GLY A 102 10.30 -2.25 1.10
N VAL A 103 9.55 -3.21 0.63
CA VAL A 103 9.41 -3.51 -0.78
C VAL A 103 8.00 -3.97 -1.08
N ILE A 104 7.48 -3.53 -2.22
CA ILE A 104 6.18 -3.98 -2.70
C ILE A 104 6.42 -4.72 -4.00
N HIS A 105 5.98 -5.99 -4.04
CA HIS A 105 6.06 -6.82 -5.22
C HIS A 105 4.71 -6.77 -5.92
N VAL A 106 4.69 -6.34 -7.18
CA VAL A 106 3.46 -6.20 -7.96
C VAL A 106 3.52 -7.16 -9.14
N SER A 107 2.55 -8.00 -9.30
CA SER A 107 2.53 -8.97 -10.40
C SER A 107 1.17 -9.13 -11.09
#